data_662da5b71ea3a12aa0cafeb97bf10736
#
_entry.id   662da5b71ea3a12aa0cafeb97bf10736
#
_cell.length_a   1.000
_cell.length_b   1.000
_cell.length_c   1.000
_cell.angle_alpha   90.00
_cell.angle_beta   90.00
_cell.angle_gamma   90.00
#
_symmetry.space_group_name_H-M   'P 1'
#
loop_
_entity.id
_entity.type
_entity.pdbx_description
1 polymer ?
#
loop_
_entity_poly.entity_id
_entity_poly.type
_entity_poly.pdbx_seq_one_letter_code
_entity_poly.pdbx_strand_id
1 'polypeptide(L)'
;MLYSLNREHLAAPAVEMLSGIRAELIQRLSSAFETWKLRPVHASLFGSAARGDGDTESDIDLFVIRPSTAERQEGVWHRQLEDLAGKVHRWTGNQAGISEVGEAEVARLRRTKPKVLEALKDDSVTLFGKPITALVAGRQ
;
A
#
# COMPACT_ATOMS: atom_id res chain seq x y z
N MET A 1 2.60 -17.24 -10.04
CA MET A 1 3.83 -17.90 -10.49
C MET A 1 4.70 -18.29 -9.32
N LEU A 2 5.22 -19.49 -9.37
CA LEU A 2 6.10 -19.96 -8.31
C LEU A 2 7.55 -19.85 -8.74
N TYR A 3 8.37 -19.39 -7.82
CA TYR A 3 9.81 -19.36 -8.02
C TYR A 3 10.48 -20.33 -7.09
N SER A 4 11.49 -20.97 -7.61
CA SER A 4 12.35 -21.82 -6.81
C SER A 4 13.73 -21.18 -6.82
N LEU A 5 14.14 -20.66 -5.67
CA LEU A 5 15.46 -20.01 -5.56
C LEU A 5 16.54 -21.06 -5.60
N ASN A 6 17.46 -20.94 -6.55
CA ASN A 6 18.65 -21.78 -6.59
C ASN A 6 19.68 -21.21 -5.60
N ARG A 7 19.78 -21.83 -4.44
CA ARG A 7 20.65 -21.33 -3.37
C ARG A 7 22.14 -21.49 -3.66
N GLU A 8 22.47 -22.25 -4.69
CA GLU A 8 23.86 -22.38 -5.11
C GLU A 8 24.30 -21.25 -6.04
N HIS A 9 23.34 -20.48 -6.57
CA HIS A 9 23.66 -19.36 -7.45
C HIS A 9 24.33 -18.24 -6.64
N LEU A 10 25.34 -17.60 -7.22
CA LEU A 10 26.09 -16.53 -6.52
C LEU A 10 25.20 -15.35 -6.12
N ALA A 11 24.11 -15.11 -6.84
CA ALA A 11 23.21 -14.02 -6.53
C ALA A 11 22.17 -14.38 -5.47
N ALA A 12 22.08 -15.64 -5.04
CA ALA A 12 21.05 -16.07 -4.09
C ALA A 12 21.03 -15.27 -2.79
N PRO A 13 22.18 -14.97 -2.13
CA PRO A 13 22.14 -14.18 -0.91
C PRO A 13 21.55 -12.79 -1.12
N ALA A 14 21.86 -12.15 -2.25
CA ALA A 14 21.30 -10.82 -2.55
C ALA A 14 19.81 -10.89 -2.77
N VAL A 15 19.31 -11.91 -3.47
CA VAL A 15 17.87 -12.10 -3.70
C VAL A 15 17.15 -12.31 -2.39
N GLU A 16 17.70 -13.13 -1.51
CA GLU A 16 17.11 -13.37 -0.20
C GLU A 16 17.08 -12.10 0.64
N MET A 17 18.13 -11.30 0.59
CA MET A 17 18.20 -10.04 1.31
C MET A 17 17.14 -9.05 0.81
N LEU A 18 17.00 -8.92 -0.51
CA LEU A 18 16.00 -8.02 -1.09
C LEU A 18 14.58 -8.44 -0.74
N SER A 19 14.31 -9.75 -0.72
CA SER A 19 13.00 -10.27 -0.31
C SER A 19 12.73 -9.94 1.15
N GLY A 20 13.74 -10.01 2.01
CA GLY A 20 13.62 -9.66 3.42
C GLY A 20 13.34 -8.18 3.61
N ILE A 21 14.00 -7.32 2.83
CA ILE A 21 13.76 -5.87 2.90
C ILE A 21 12.32 -5.54 2.52
N ARG A 22 11.80 -6.17 1.47
CA ARG A 22 10.42 -5.96 1.04
C ARG A 22 9.44 -6.39 2.14
N ALA A 23 9.65 -7.55 2.72
CA ALA A 23 8.80 -8.05 3.79
C ALA A 23 8.83 -7.12 5.00
N GLU A 24 10.00 -6.60 5.32
CA GLU A 24 10.16 -5.67 6.43
C GLU A 24 9.42 -4.36 6.17
N LEU A 25 9.49 -3.85 4.94
CA LEU A 25 8.75 -2.63 4.56
C LEU A 25 7.26 -2.84 4.72
N ILE A 26 6.74 -3.95 4.22
CA ILE A 26 5.31 -4.26 4.33
C ILE A 26 4.89 -4.32 5.80
N GLN A 27 5.69 -4.95 6.63
CA GLN A 27 5.37 -5.07 8.05
C GLN A 27 5.39 -3.71 8.75
N ARG A 28 6.37 -2.87 8.45
CA ARG A 28 6.45 -1.54 9.06
C ARG A 28 5.27 -0.66 8.65
N LEU A 29 4.88 -0.73 7.38
CA LEU A 29 3.73 0.02 6.91
C LEU A 29 2.45 -0.44 7.60
N SER A 30 2.23 -1.75 7.67
CA SER A 30 1.05 -2.30 8.34
C SER A 30 0.99 -1.85 9.79
N SER A 31 2.12 -1.92 10.49
CA SER A 31 2.18 -1.52 11.91
C SER A 31 1.91 -0.03 12.06
N ALA A 32 2.41 0.79 11.14
CA ALA A 32 2.19 2.23 11.20
C ALA A 32 0.70 2.57 11.13
N PHE A 33 -0.03 1.94 10.22
CA PHE A 33 -1.47 2.20 10.10
C PHE A 33 -2.23 1.79 11.36
N GLU A 34 -1.78 0.74 12.04
CA GLU A 34 -2.43 0.29 13.28
C GLU A 34 -2.32 1.31 14.40
N THR A 35 -1.30 2.16 14.37
CA THR A 35 -1.11 3.18 15.40
C THR A 35 -1.88 4.47 15.11
N TRP A 36 -2.47 4.60 13.94
CA TRP A 36 -3.17 5.83 13.56
C TRP A 36 -4.41 6.05 14.41
N LYS A 37 -4.64 7.30 14.77
CA LYS A 37 -5.86 7.70 15.49
C LYS A 37 -7.06 7.56 14.57
N LEU A 38 -6.93 8.02 13.32
CA LEU A 38 -7.96 7.89 12.30
C LEU A 38 -7.48 6.81 11.32
N ARG A 39 -7.96 5.60 11.54
CA ARG A 39 -7.50 4.46 10.74
C ARG A 39 -8.19 4.45 9.38
N PRO A 40 -7.48 4.10 8.33
CA PRO A 40 -8.11 4.03 7.00
C PRO A 40 -9.07 2.84 6.91
N VAL A 41 -10.01 2.92 5.99
CA VAL A 41 -10.86 1.79 5.65
C VAL A 41 -10.01 0.72 4.97
N HIS A 42 -9.04 1.16 4.19
CA HIS A 42 -8.15 0.29 3.45
C HIS A 42 -6.84 1.02 3.17
N ALA A 43 -5.75 0.29 3.19
CA ALA A 43 -4.47 0.77 2.71
C ALA A 43 -3.76 -0.36 2.01
N SER A 44 -3.12 -0.06 0.88
CA SER A 44 -2.38 -1.06 0.11
C SER A 44 -1.13 -0.47 -0.51
N LEU A 45 -0.17 -1.35 -0.77
CA LEU A 45 1.06 -1.04 -1.49
C LEU A 45 0.87 -1.55 -2.90
N PHE A 46 1.16 -0.73 -3.90
CA PHE A 46 0.97 -1.15 -5.28
C PHE A 46 2.14 -0.67 -6.16
N GLY A 47 2.05 -0.99 -7.45
CA GLY A 47 3.11 -0.64 -8.38
C GLY A 47 4.31 -1.58 -8.27
N SER A 48 5.47 -1.10 -8.66
CA SER A 48 6.69 -1.94 -8.70
C SER A 48 7.11 -2.46 -7.34
N ALA A 49 6.88 -1.69 -6.28
CA ALA A 49 7.23 -2.12 -4.93
C ALA A 49 6.41 -3.32 -4.50
N ALA A 50 5.12 -3.35 -4.86
CA ALA A 50 4.26 -4.49 -4.54
C ALA A 50 4.68 -5.74 -5.29
N ARG A 51 5.11 -5.58 -6.56
CA ARG A 51 5.57 -6.71 -7.37
C ARG A 51 6.98 -7.16 -7.02
N GLY A 52 7.74 -6.29 -6.34
CA GLY A 52 9.11 -6.60 -5.98
C GLY A 52 10.10 -6.46 -7.12
N ASP A 53 9.71 -5.79 -8.20
CA ASP A 53 10.56 -5.61 -9.39
C ASP A 53 10.99 -4.18 -9.64
N GLY A 54 10.76 -3.29 -8.67
CA GLY A 54 11.21 -1.90 -8.78
C GLY A 54 12.66 -1.75 -8.38
N ASP A 55 13.30 -0.68 -8.85
CA ASP A 55 14.66 -0.36 -8.45
C ASP A 55 14.64 0.60 -7.25
N THR A 56 15.85 1.02 -6.82
CA THR A 56 15.98 1.88 -5.65
C THR A 56 15.51 3.30 -5.86
N GLU A 57 15.21 3.68 -7.11
CA GLU A 57 14.75 5.03 -7.44
C GLU A 57 13.25 5.09 -7.65
N SER A 58 12.56 3.94 -7.63
CA SER A 58 11.11 3.91 -7.78
C SER A 58 10.42 4.46 -6.54
N ASP A 59 9.35 5.20 -6.75
CA ASP A 59 8.52 5.68 -5.65
C ASP A 59 7.83 4.51 -4.97
N ILE A 60 7.53 4.70 -3.69
CA ILE A 60 6.72 3.74 -2.95
C ILE A 60 5.28 4.18 -3.07
N ASP A 61 4.50 3.46 -3.86
CA ASP A 61 3.12 3.83 -4.16
C ASP A 61 2.15 3.21 -3.18
N LEU A 62 1.39 4.07 -2.52
CA LEU A 62 0.40 3.65 -1.52
C LEU A 62 -0.99 4.12 -1.95
N PHE A 63 -1.98 3.29 -1.73
CA PHE A 63 -3.37 3.64 -1.96
C PHE A 63 -4.12 3.55 -0.64
N VAL A 64 -4.84 4.62 -0.28
CA VAL A 64 -5.49 4.72 1.02
C VAL A 64 -6.95 5.15 0.82
N ILE A 65 -7.86 4.49 1.51
CA ILE A 65 -9.26 4.89 1.53
C ILE A 65 -9.53 5.59 2.85
N ARG A 66 -9.81 6.89 2.79
CA ARG A 66 -10.05 7.73 3.94
C ARG A 66 -11.42 7.43 4.54
N PRO A 67 -11.51 7.19 5.86
CA PRO A 67 -12.81 6.96 6.50
C PRO A 67 -13.63 8.26 6.54
N SER A 68 -14.95 8.14 6.56
CA SER A 68 -15.80 9.33 6.61
C SER A 68 -15.58 10.15 7.88
N THR A 69 -15.16 9.52 8.96
CA THR A 69 -14.85 10.23 10.21
C THR A 69 -13.72 11.23 10.05
N ALA A 70 -12.85 11.05 9.06
CA ALA A 70 -11.74 11.96 8.84
C ALA A 70 -12.19 13.32 8.31
N GLU A 71 -13.41 13.41 7.77
CA GLU A 71 -13.93 14.68 7.25
C GLU A 71 -13.99 15.77 8.32
N ARG A 72 -14.19 15.39 9.56
CA ARG A 72 -14.29 16.35 10.67
C ARG A 72 -12.93 16.60 11.33
N GLN A 73 -11.91 15.89 10.92
CA GLN A 73 -10.57 15.99 11.52
C GLN A 73 -9.51 15.98 10.44
N GLU A 74 -9.70 16.85 9.44
CA GLU A 74 -8.78 16.88 8.29
C GLU A 74 -7.34 17.17 8.69
N GLY A 75 -7.12 18.01 9.69
CA GLY A 75 -5.77 18.30 10.15
C GLY A 75 -5.06 17.08 10.72
N VAL A 76 -5.79 16.28 11.47
CA VAL A 76 -5.23 15.03 12.01
C VAL A 76 -4.92 14.06 10.88
N TRP A 77 -5.85 13.92 9.93
CA TRP A 77 -5.69 13.02 8.81
C TRP A 77 -4.47 13.39 7.96
N HIS A 78 -4.35 14.66 7.58
CA HIS A 78 -3.23 15.12 6.77
C HIS A 78 -1.90 14.96 7.48
N ARG A 79 -1.87 15.20 8.78
CA ARG A 79 -0.64 15.03 9.56
C ARG A 79 -0.19 13.59 9.59
N GLN A 80 -1.15 12.66 9.66
CA GLN A 80 -0.85 11.24 9.60
C GLN A 80 -0.23 10.84 8.26
N LEU A 81 -0.77 11.38 7.16
CA LEU A 81 -0.23 11.11 5.83
C LEU A 81 1.18 11.67 5.68
N GLU A 82 1.40 12.91 6.15
CA GLU A 82 2.73 13.52 6.10
C GLU A 82 3.74 12.75 6.93
N ASP A 83 3.33 12.33 8.12
CA ASP A 83 4.20 11.55 8.98
C ASP A 83 4.57 10.22 8.34
N LEU A 84 3.62 9.56 7.72
CA LEU A 84 3.86 8.30 7.03
C LEU A 84 4.84 8.49 5.86
N ALA A 85 4.64 9.55 5.08
CA ALA A 85 5.54 9.84 3.97
C ALA A 85 6.97 10.07 4.46
N GLY A 86 7.11 10.76 5.60
CA GLY A 86 8.42 10.97 6.20
C GLY A 86 9.07 9.66 6.64
N LYS A 87 8.30 8.77 7.22
CA LYS A 87 8.79 7.44 7.63
C LYS A 87 9.24 6.62 6.43
N VAL A 88 8.43 6.61 5.37
CA VAL A 88 8.78 5.88 4.15
C VAL A 88 10.11 6.38 3.60
N HIS A 89 10.28 7.69 3.55
CA HIS A 89 11.52 8.28 3.06
C HIS A 89 12.71 7.86 3.93
N ARG A 90 12.55 7.90 5.24
CA ARG A 90 13.63 7.50 6.16
C ARG A 90 13.98 6.01 6.02
N TRP A 91 12.96 5.17 5.79
CA TRP A 91 13.17 3.72 5.70
C TRP A 91 13.77 3.29 4.36
N THR A 92 13.40 3.96 3.28
CA THR A 92 13.71 3.49 1.94
C THR A 92 14.60 4.44 1.13
N GLY A 93 14.69 5.69 1.52
CA GLY A 93 15.36 6.70 0.71
C GLY A 93 14.50 7.17 -0.46
N ASN A 94 13.31 6.61 -0.64
CA ASN A 94 12.43 6.93 -1.76
C ASN A 94 11.23 7.74 -1.30
N GLN A 95 10.63 8.49 -2.22
CA GLN A 95 9.43 9.27 -1.93
C GLN A 95 8.22 8.34 -1.85
N ALA A 96 7.27 8.70 -1.00
CA ALA A 96 6.00 8.01 -0.95
C ALA A 96 5.03 8.74 -1.89
N GLY A 97 4.43 7.99 -2.82
CA GLY A 97 3.34 8.50 -3.64
C GLY A 97 2.04 7.97 -3.06
N ILE A 98 1.30 8.83 -2.38
CA ILE A 98 0.06 8.41 -1.70
C ILE A 98 -1.15 8.89 -2.50
N SER A 99 -1.91 7.93 -3.01
CA SER A 99 -3.20 8.20 -3.66
C SER A 99 -4.30 7.91 -2.65
N GLU A 100 -5.25 8.83 -2.51
CA GLU A 100 -6.33 8.60 -1.57
C GLU A 100 -7.69 8.92 -2.17
N VAL A 101 -8.69 8.19 -1.71
CA VAL A 101 -10.08 8.47 -2.01
C VAL A 101 -10.87 8.37 -0.72
N GLY A 102 -12.00 9.07 -0.67
CA GLY A 102 -12.88 8.98 0.48
C GLY A 102 -13.71 7.71 0.44
N GLU A 103 -14.13 7.26 1.59
CA GLU A 103 -14.97 6.07 1.72
C GLU A 103 -16.23 6.16 0.86
N ALA A 104 -16.83 7.33 0.81
CA ALA A 104 -18.04 7.55 0.03
C ALA A 104 -17.79 7.47 -1.49
N GLU A 105 -16.57 7.73 -1.93
CA GLU A 105 -16.24 7.71 -3.34
C GLU A 105 -16.05 6.30 -3.90
N VAL A 106 -15.83 5.33 -3.03
CA VAL A 106 -15.57 3.96 -3.45
C VAL A 106 -16.76 3.38 -4.23
N ALA A 107 -17.98 3.64 -3.75
CA ALA A 107 -19.18 3.16 -4.43
C ALA A 107 -19.29 3.74 -5.83
N ARG A 108 -18.94 5.02 -5.98
CA ARG A 108 -18.94 5.66 -7.28
C ARG A 108 -17.90 5.06 -8.20
N LEU A 109 -16.70 4.79 -7.68
CA LEU A 109 -15.64 4.16 -8.47
C LEU A 109 -16.03 2.79 -8.98
N ARG A 110 -16.73 2.01 -8.15
CA ARG A 110 -17.21 0.70 -8.59
C ARG A 110 -18.15 0.80 -9.77
N ARG A 111 -18.99 1.85 -9.80
CA ARG A 111 -19.95 2.04 -10.89
C ARG A 111 -19.31 2.64 -12.14
N THR A 112 -18.36 3.56 -11.96
CA THR A 112 -17.82 4.34 -13.07
C THR A 112 -16.49 3.85 -13.59
N LYS A 113 -15.65 3.28 -12.71
CA LYS A 113 -14.30 2.84 -13.07
C LYS A 113 -13.95 1.49 -12.44
N PRO A 114 -14.72 0.46 -12.75
CA PRO A 114 -14.44 -0.86 -12.17
C PRO A 114 -13.07 -1.41 -12.54
N LYS A 115 -12.55 -1.04 -13.72
CA LYS A 115 -11.24 -1.52 -14.15
C LYS A 115 -10.11 -0.99 -13.30
N VAL A 116 -10.25 0.22 -12.74
CA VAL A 116 -9.25 0.79 -11.84
C VAL A 116 -9.16 -0.07 -10.58
N LEU A 117 -10.30 -0.45 -10.02
CA LEU A 117 -10.33 -1.28 -8.82
C LEU A 117 -9.80 -2.68 -9.10
N GLU A 118 -10.08 -3.22 -10.29
CA GLU A 118 -9.54 -4.53 -10.68
C GLU A 118 -8.01 -4.48 -10.79
N ALA A 119 -7.47 -3.41 -11.35
CA ALA A 119 -6.02 -3.25 -11.45
C ALA A 119 -5.38 -3.19 -10.06
N LEU A 120 -6.00 -2.47 -9.13
CA LEU A 120 -5.50 -2.40 -7.76
C LEU A 120 -5.53 -3.77 -7.09
N LYS A 121 -6.59 -4.55 -7.35
CA LYS A 121 -6.70 -5.89 -6.81
C LYS A 121 -5.57 -6.79 -7.27
N ASP A 122 -5.24 -6.71 -8.57
CA ASP A 122 -4.24 -7.60 -9.17
C ASP A 122 -2.80 -7.20 -8.81
N ASP A 123 -2.54 -5.91 -8.63
CA ASP A 123 -1.19 -5.39 -8.48
C ASP A 123 -0.88 -4.83 -7.10
N SER A 124 -1.66 -5.19 -6.09
CA SER A 124 -1.46 -4.60 -4.77
C SER A 124 -1.32 -5.62 -3.65
N VAL A 125 -0.71 -5.18 -2.56
CA VAL A 125 -0.62 -5.93 -1.31
C VAL A 125 -1.38 -5.15 -0.25
N THR A 126 -2.37 -5.77 0.37
CA THR A 126 -3.14 -5.12 1.43
C THR A 126 -2.27 -4.94 2.67
N LEU A 127 -2.23 -3.70 3.16
CA LEU A 127 -1.47 -3.35 4.37
C LEU A 127 -2.38 -3.22 5.58
N PHE A 128 -3.60 -2.76 5.39
CA PHE A 128 -4.51 -2.51 6.50
C PHE A 128 -5.96 -2.53 6.01
N GLY A 129 -6.85 -3.01 6.87
CA GLY A 129 -8.28 -2.94 6.64
C GLY A 129 -8.82 -3.97 5.66
N LYS A 130 -9.93 -3.64 5.03
CA LYS A 130 -10.58 -4.55 4.10
C LYS A 130 -9.74 -4.71 2.84
N PRO A 131 -9.61 -5.95 2.32
CA PRO A 131 -8.86 -6.12 1.08
C PRO A 131 -9.60 -5.55 -0.11
N ILE A 132 -8.85 -5.21 -1.16
CA ILE A 132 -9.42 -4.67 -2.39
C ILE A 132 -10.48 -5.62 -2.96
N THR A 133 -10.27 -6.93 -2.83
CA THR A 133 -11.23 -7.91 -3.34
C THR A 133 -12.63 -7.69 -2.74
N ALA A 134 -12.71 -7.36 -1.47
CA ALA A 134 -13.99 -7.10 -0.83
C ALA A 134 -14.63 -5.80 -1.34
N LEU A 135 -13.80 -4.81 -1.65
CA LEU A 135 -14.28 -3.53 -2.16
C LEU A 135 -14.75 -3.65 -3.60
N VAL A 136 -14.02 -4.41 -4.41
CA VAL A 136 -14.36 -4.62 -5.82
C VAL A 136 -15.64 -5.44 -5.95
N ALA A 137 -15.89 -6.36 -5.03
CA ALA A 137 -17.08 -7.20 -5.08
C ALA A 137 -18.38 -6.40 -4.98
N GLY A 138 -18.32 -5.15 -4.51
CA GLY A 138 -19.49 -4.30 -4.48
C GLY A 138 -20.56 -4.70 -3.49
N ARG A 139 -20.20 -5.41 -2.46
CA ARG A 139 -21.17 -5.84 -1.45
C ARG A 139 -21.58 -4.67 -0.58
N GLN A 140 -22.84 -4.65 -0.26
CA GLN A 140 -23.40 -3.64 0.65
C GLN A 140 -23.27 -4.08 2.09
#